data_c097e4a8116b1fd0f73ca474256b6f38
#
_entry.id   c097e4a8116b1fd0f73ca474256b6f38
#
_cell.length_a   1.000
_cell.length_b   1.000
_cell.length_c   1.000
_cell.angle_alpha   90.00
_cell.angle_beta   90.00
_cell.angle_gamma   90.00
#
_symmetry.space_group_name_H-M   'P 1'
#
loop_
_entity.id
_entity.type
_entity.pdbx_description
1 polymer ?
#
loop_
_entity_poly.entity_id
_entity_poly.type
_entity_poly.pdbx_seq_one_letter_code
_entity_poly.pdbx_strand_id
1 'polypeptide(L)'
;MIQINCSHQFDELCSYIVNLDVRHLKLIVAVTEEKSVTRAGEVLHLTQSALSHQLREIEEKLGTRLFLRMNKKMILTQAGERLLQTARHVLDEMKRAEDHISQIAADQLGTLRISTECYTCYHWLPDVMKEFRRKCPGVEVKIHAEATHRPIQALLQGKLDLGIVTSVHRHKQLQYRALFEDEFVAVMSADHPLVARPYLAAADFADQNLILYVASEESTLVQKILNPAGVTPARVSTVPLTEAIIEMVKAGLGISALARWAVKEQITTGKIVARPITRKGLRRQWQAVTIKQDMAPAYVDEFIDLLSHPAMPLGKPGIVRFVSNKR
;
A
#
# COMPACT_ATOMS: atom_id res chain seq x y z
N MET A 1 -37.99 -13.11 -11.91
CA MET A 1 -38.18 -13.99 -10.77
C MET A 1 -36.96 -14.90 -10.70
N ILE A 2 -35.91 -14.48 -9.98
CA ILE A 2 -34.67 -15.26 -9.81
C ILE A 2 -34.83 -15.97 -8.47
N GLN A 3 -35.11 -17.28 -8.51
CA GLN A 3 -35.04 -18.13 -7.33
C GLN A 3 -33.56 -18.32 -6.96
N ILE A 4 -33.12 -17.64 -5.91
CA ILE A 4 -31.83 -17.88 -5.27
C ILE A 4 -31.98 -19.18 -4.50
N ASN A 5 -31.28 -20.22 -4.95
CA ASN A 5 -31.26 -21.55 -4.36
C ASN A 5 -30.45 -21.48 -3.04
N CYS A 6 -31.17 -21.29 -1.92
CA CYS A 6 -30.59 -21.07 -0.58
C CYS A 6 -30.11 -22.39 0.10
N SER A 7 -30.24 -23.53 -0.57
CA SER A 7 -29.95 -24.87 0.04
C SER A 7 -28.46 -25.21 0.04
N HIS A 8 -27.67 -24.76 -0.95
CA HIS A 8 -26.22 -25.10 -1.01
C HIS A 8 -25.34 -24.32 -0.02
N GLN A 9 -25.72 -23.11 0.37
CA GLN A 9 -24.97 -22.33 1.34
C GLN A 9 -25.15 -22.80 2.80
N PHE A 10 -26.27 -23.44 3.12
CA PHE A 10 -26.52 -24.02 4.44
C PHE A 10 -25.80 -25.36 4.62
N ASP A 11 -25.63 -26.15 3.57
CA ASP A 11 -24.93 -27.45 3.65
C ASP A 11 -23.39 -27.25 3.85
N GLU A 12 -22.78 -26.22 3.30
CA GLU A 12 -21.37 -25.89 3.56
C GLU A 12 -21.13 -25.44 5.01
N LEU A 13 -22.01 -24.66 5.60
CA LEU A 13 -21.92 -24.28 7.02
C LEU A 13 -22.12 -25.47 7.98
N CYS A 14 -22.98 -26.43 7.63
CA CYS A 14 -23.16 -27.64 8.40
C CYS A 14 -21.94 -28.57 8.43
N SER A 15 -21.07 -28.52 7.43
CA SER A 15 -19.83 -29.31 7.39
C SER A 15 -18.79 -28.90 8.46
N TYR A 16 -18.92 -27.71 9.05
CA TYR A 16 -18.06 -27.20 10.13
C TYR A 16 -18.62 -27.50 11.55
N ILE A 17 -19.73 -28.25 11.68
CA ILE A 17 -20.23 -28.63 13.00
C ILE A 17 -19.33 -29.72 13.57
N VAL A 18 -18.47 -29.35 14.51
CA VAL A 18 -17.62 -30.24 15.29
C VAL A 18 -18.22 -30.46 16.67
N ASN A 19 -18.10 -31.69 17.20
CA ASN A 19 -18.62 -32.04 18.51
C ASN A 19 -17.79 -31.49 19.69
N LEU A 20 -16.62 -30.94 19.40
CA LEU A 20 -15.67 -30.38 20.38
C LEU A 20 -15.57 -28.86 20.22
N ASP A 21 -15.41 -28.16 21.33
CA ASP A 21 -15.12 -26.73 21.37
C ASP A 21 -13.75 -26.46 22.02
N VAL A 22 -13.32 -25.20 22.01
CA VAL A 22 -12.02 -24.76 22.56
C VAL A 22 -11.87 -25.06 24.04
N ARG A 23 -12.96 -25.03 24.80
CA ARG A 23 -12.94 -25.36 26.25
C ARG A 23 -12.58 -26.81 26.46
N HIS A 24 -13.11 -27.72 25.62
CA HIS A 24 -12.77 -29.13 25.63
C HIS A 24 -11.27 -29.35 25.33
N LEU A 25 -10.69 -28.63 24.37
CA LEU A 25 -9.27 -28.74 24.06
C LEU A 25 -8.39 -28.28 25.22
N LYS A 26 -8.74 -27.13 25.83
CA LYS A 26 -8.05 -26.62 27.03
C LYS A 26 -8.12 -27.61 28.20
N LEU A 27 -9.26 -28.26 28.39
CA LEU A 27 -9.47 -29.27 29.43
C LEU A 27 -8.51 -30.47 29.25
N ILE A 28 -8.42 -31.04 28.02
CA ILE A 28 -7.54 -32.18 27.72
C ILE A 28 -6.09 -31.83 28.01
N VAL A 29 -5.65 -30.64 27.59
CA VAL A 29 -4.26 -30.18 27.87
C VAL A 29 -4.02 -30.07 29.38
N ALA A 30 -4.88 -29.36 30.10
CA ALA A 30 -4.74 -29.13 31.54
C ALA A 30 -4.75 -30.43 32.35
N VAL A 31 -5.67 -31.38 32.06
CA VAL A 31 -5.71 -32.68 32.76
C VAL A 31 -4.44 -33.51 32.48
N THR A 32 -3.88 -33.38 31.27
CA THR A 32 -2.67 -34.12 30.91
C THR A 32 -1.45 -33.56 31.64
N GLU A 33 -1.31 -32.24 31.71
CA GLU A 33 -0.17 -31.58 32.34
C GLU A 33 -0.20 -31.76 33.86
N GLU A 34 -1.35 -31.56 34.47
CA GLU A 34 -1.51 -31.69 35.90
C GLU A 34 -1.63 -33.15 36.39
N LYS A 35 -1.91 -34.07 35.49
CA LYS A 35 -2.17 -35.51 35.81
C LYS A 35 -3.26 -35.71 36.89
N SER A 36 -4.07 -34.69 37.11
CA SER A 36 -5.07 -34.61 38.17
C SER A 36 -6.23 -33.71 37.74
N VAL A 37 -7.45 -34.24 37.80
CA VAL A 37 -8.67 -33.47 37.51
C VAL A 37 -8.85 -32.29 38.49
N THR A 38 -8.48 -32.48 39.77
CA THR A 38 -8.60 -31.42 40.78
C THR A 38 -7.66 -30.25 40.47
N ARG A 39 -6.37 -30.52 40.21
CA ARG A 39 -5.42 -29.45 39.87
C ARG A 39 -5.75 -28.79 38.54
N ALA A 40 -6.13 -29.56 37.53
CA ALA A 40 -6.60 -29.02 36.26
C ALA A 40 -7.81 -28.08 36.42
N GLY A 41 -8.69 -28.40 37.39
CA GLY A 41 -9.78 -27.49 37.75
C GLY A 41 -9.31 -26.17 38.32
N GLU A 42 -8.29 -26.17 39.18
CA GLU A 42 -7.69 -24.96 39.73
C GLU A 42 -7.10 -24.08 38.60
N VAL A 43 -6.35 -24.69 37.67
CA VAL A 43 -5.76 -23.98 36.50
C VAL A 43 -6.83 -23.38 35.58
N LEU A 44 -7.95 -24.09 35.39
CA LEU A 44 -9.03 -23.64 34.50
C LEU A 44 -10.11 -22.83 35.24
N HIS A 45 -9.93 -22.55 36.52
CA HIS A 45 -10.92 -21.87 37.39
C HIS A 45 -12.29 -22.58 37.40
N LEU A 46 -12.26 -23.91 37.41
CA LEU A 46 -13.45 -24.78 37.45
C LEU A 46 -13.43 -25.65 38.70
N THR A 47 -14.62 -25.99 39.20
CA THR A 47 -14.74 -27.01 40.26
C THR A 47 -14.36 -28.39 39.71
N GLN A 48 -13.85 -29.28 40.56
CA GLN A 48 -13.52 -30.67 40.19
C GLN A 48 -14.73 -31.43 39.63
N SER A 49 -15.93 -31.16 40.16
CA SER A 49 -17.18 -31.77 39.68
C SER A 49 -17.55 -31.31 38.27
N ALA A 50 -17.43 -29.98 38.01
CA ALA A 50 -17.70 -29.42 36.69
C ALA A 50 -16.73 -29.97 35.64
N LEU A 51 -15.45 -30.02 35.98
CA LEU A 51 -14.42 -30.55 35.07
C LEU A 51 -14.59 -32.03 34.79
N SER A 52 -14.94 -32.82 35.82
CA SER A 52 -15.26 -34.26 35.65
C SER A 52 -16.52 -34.47 34.79
N HIS A 53 -17.51 -33.60 34.90
CA HIS A 53 -18.70 -33.64 34.06
C HIS A 53 -18.38 -33.36 32.60
N GLN A 54 -17.63 -32.27 32.35
CA GLN A 54 -17.19 -31.90 30.99
C GLN A 54 -16.32 -32.99 30.36
N LEU A 55 -15.41 -33.59 31.11
CA LEU A 55 -14.59 -34.69 30.59
C LEU A 55 -15.45 -35.88 30.18
N ARG A 56 -16.46 -36.23 30.99
CA ARG A 56 -17.39 -37.33 30.65
C ARG A 56 -18.22 -37.00 29.42
N GLU A 57 -18.71 -35.78 29.31
CA GLU A 57 -19.45 -35.30 28.13
C GLU A 57 -18.62 -35.42 26.84
N ILE A 58 -17.34 -35.07 26.89
CA ILE A 58 -16.44 -35.21 25.75
C ILE A 58 -16.28 -36.69 25.38
N GLU A 59 -16.02 -37.56 26.36
CA GLU A 59 -15.83 -38.98 26.15
C GLU A 59 -17.12 -39.66 25.59
N GLU A 60 -18.29 -39.22 26.04
CA GLU A 60 -19.60 -39.65 25.52
C GLU A 60 -19.79 -39.20 24.06
N LYS A 61 -19.52 -37.94 23.75
CA LYS A 61 -19.60 -37.41 22.38
C LYS A 61 -18.66 -38.12 21.41
N LEU A 62 -17.50 -38.53 21.87
CA LEU A 62 -16.48 -39.22 21.06
C LEU A 62 -16.65 -40.76 21.07
N GLY A 63 -17.51 -41.28 21.92
CA GLY A 63 -17.75 -42.70 22.06
C GLY A 63 -16.60 -43.52 22.62
N THR A 64 -15.57 -42.82 23.22
CA THR A 64 -14.37 -43.46 23.75
C THR A 64 -13.80 -42.71 24.93
N ARG A 65 -13.11 -43.44 25.83
CA ARG A 65 -12.41 -42.82 26.94
C ARG A 65 -11.10 -42.19 26.46
N LEU A 66 -10.83 -41.00 26.98
CA LEU A 66 -9.59 -40.25 26.71
C LEU A 66 -8.56 -40.45 27.82
N PHE A 67 -9.02 -40.76 29.04
CA PHE A 67 -8.14 -40.98 30.18
C PHE A 67 -8.51 -42.25 30.93
N LEU A 68 -7.48 -42.88 31.50
CA LEU A 68 -7.57 -43.95 32.48
C LEU A 68 -7.14 -43.44 33.84
N ARG A 69 -7.85 -43.82 34.88
CA ARG A 69 -7.46 -43.48 36.27
C ARG A 69 -6.65 -44.66 36.85
N MET A 70 -5.33 -44.44 37.03
CA MET A 70 -4.44 -45.43 37.62
C MET A 70 -3.63 -44.78 38.75
N ASN A 71 -3.63 -45.42 39.91
CA ASN A 71 -2.87 -44.94 41.09
C ASN A 71 -3.13 -43.46 41.42
N LYS A 72 -4.41 -43.05 41.41
CA LYS A 72 -4.85 -41.64 41.61
C LYS A 72 -4.37 -40.65 40.55
N LYS A 73 -3.77 -41.10 39.44
CA LYS A 73 -3.32 -40.26 38.31
C LYS A 73 -4.19 -40.48 37.09
N MET A 74 -4.34 -39.44 36.30
CA MET A 74 -4.97 -39.51 34.99
C MET A 74 -3.88 -39.80 33.93
N ILE A 75 -4.10 -40.90 33.18
CA ILE A 75 -3.17 -41.36 32.13
C ILE A 75 -3.94 -41.37 30.82
N LEU A 76 -3.36 -40.81 29.76
CA LEU A 76 -4.00 -40.80 28.44
C LEU A 76 -4.19 -42.21 27.87
N THR A 77 -5.27 -42.42 27.17
CA THR A 77 -5.48 -43.52 26.22
C THR A 77 -4.85 -43.14 24.88
N GLN A 78 -4.79 -44.11 23.95
CA GLN A 78 -4.35 -43.82 22.57
C GLN A 78 -5.23 -42.74 21.91
N ALA A 79 -6.56 -42.79 22.14
CA ALA A 79 -7.48 -41.74 21.68
C ALA A 79 -7.17 -40.37 22.33
N GLY A 80 -6.87 -40.37 23.66
CA GLY A 80 -6.47 -39.16 24.38
C GLY A 80 -5.17 -38.57 23.87
N GLU A 81 -4.16 -39.40 23.57
CA GLU A 81 -2.89 -38.93 22.97
C GLU A 81 -3.13 -38.25 21.61
N ARG A 82 -3.94 -38.86 20.76
CA ARG A 82 -4.29 -38.31 19.46
C ARG A 82 -5.00 -36.97 19.59
N LEU A 83 -5.99 -36.90 20.50
CA LEU A 83 -6.72 -35.65 20.75
C LEU A 83 -5.83 -34.57 21.35
N LEU A 84 -4.90 -34.90 22.27
CA LEU A 84 -3.95 -33.98 22.85
C LEU A 84 -3.06 -33.31 21.79
N GLN A 85 -2.51 -34.09 20.83
CA GLN A 85 -1.73 -33.53 19.73
C GLN A 85 -2.52 -32.51 18.94
N THR A 86 -3.76 -32.84 18.57
CA THR A 86 -4.65 -31.95 17.84
C THR A 86 -5.03 -30.72 18.69
N ALA A 87 -5.32 -30.91 19.99
CA ALA A 87 -5.68 -29.85 20.90
C ALA A 87 -4.56 -28.79 21.03
N ARG A 88 -3.33 -29.24 21.21
CA ARG A 88 -2.17 -28.34 21.26
C ARG A 88 -2.00 -27.54 19.97
N HIS A 89 -2.06 -28.23 18.83
CA HIS A 89 -1.93 -27.56 17.52
C HIS A 89 -3.01 -26.49 17.31
N VAL A 90 -4.27 -26.81 17.59
CA VAL A 90 -5.39 -25.84 17.44
C VAL A 90 -5.24 -24.66 18.40
N LEU A 91 -4.89 -24.90 19.67
CA LEU A 91 -4.71 -23.84 20.66
C LEU A 91 -3.51 -22.93 20.31
N ASP A 92 -2.42 -23.49 19.79
CA ASP A 92 -1.27 -22.73 19.34
C ASP A 92 -1.61 -21.86 18.13
N GLU A 93 -2.39 -22.38 17.15
CA GLU A 93 -2.83 -21.59 16.00
C GLU A 93 -3.77 -20.46 16.41
N MET A 94 -4.68 -20.70 17.35
CA MET A 94 -5.55 -19.66 17.90
C MET A 94 -4.73 -18.56 18.58
N LYS A 95 -3.75 -18.94 19.40
CA LYS A 95 -2.86 -17.97 20.06
C LYS A 95 -2.07 -17.14 19.05
N ARG A 96 -1.53 -17.78 18.00
CA ARG A 96 -0.85 -17.06 16.91
C ARG A 96 -1.77 -16.07 16.22
N ALA A 97 -3.02 -16.45 15.98
CA ALA A 97 -4.01 -15.56 15.38
C ALA A 97 -4.32 -14.35 16.27
N GLU A 98 -4.49 -14.56 17.60
CA GLU A 98 -4.71 -13.50 18.58
C GLU A 98 -3.49 -12.54 18.65
N ASP A 99 -2.27 -13.09 18.70
CA ASP A 99 -1.02 -12.32 18.70
C ASP A 99 -0.89 -11.49 17.40
N HIS A 100 -1.19 -12.08 16.24
CA HIS A 100 -1.18 -11.38 14.95
C HIS A 100 -2.18 -10.23 14.90
N ILE A 101 -3.43 -10.47 15.35
CA ILE A 101 -4.46 -9.43 15.42
C ILE A 101 -4.02 -8.30 16.34
N SER A 102 -3.43 -8.64 17.49
CA SER A 102 -2.89 -7.65 18.44
C SER A 102 -1.76 -6.82 17.82
N GLN A 103 -0.86 -7.42 17.03
CA GLN A 103 0.20 -6.71 16.33
C GLN A 103 -0.34 -5.81 15.22
N ILE A 104 -1.40 -6.23 14.51
CA ILE A 104 -2.09 -5.38 13.53
C ILE A 104 -2.76 -4.19 14.24
N ALA A 105 -3.44 -4.43 15.35
CA ALA A 105 -4.07 -3.37 16.14
C ALA A 105 -3.07 -2.38 16.74
N ALA A 106 -1.83 -2.82 16.99
CA ALA A 106 -0.72 -1.98 17.45
C ALA A 106 0.08 -1.34 16.29
N ASP A 107 -0.40 -1.38 15.06
CA ASP A 107 0.27 -0.88 13.84
C ASP A 107 1.67 -1.49 13.58
N GLN A 108 1.98 -2.62 14.19
CA GLN A 108 3.26 -3.31 14.03
C GLN A 108 3.31 -4.20 12.78
N LEU A 109 2.15 -4.63 12.29
CA LEU A 109 1.98 -5.40 11.06
C LEU A 109 0.96 -4.73 10.16
N GLY A 110 1.18 -4.81 8.85
CA GLY A 110 0.21 -4.27 7.90
C GLY A 110 0.68 -4.33 6.45
N THR A 111 -0.18 -3.83 5.57
CA THR A 111 0.15 -3.60 4.16
C THR A 111 -0.22 -2.17 3.81
N LEU A 112 0.73 -1.41 3.28
CA LEU A 112 0.54 -0.07 2.75
C LEU A 112 0.47 -0.13 1.23
N ARG A 113 -0.73 0.02 0.66
CA ARG A 113 -1.00 -0.01 -0.79
C ARG A 113 -0.87 1.38 -1.35
N ILE A 114 0.10 1.58 -2.25
CA ILE A 114 0.43 2.90 -2.79
C ILE A 114 0.37 2.93 -4.31
N SER A 115 0.11 4.11 -4.88
CA SER A 115 0.32 4.41 -6.29
C SER A 115 0.70 5.87 -6.49
N THR A 116 1.26 6.18 -7.66
CA THR A 116 1.67 7.53 -8.04
C THR A 116 1.05 7.90 -9.39
N GLU A 117 0.88 9.18 -9.68
CA GLU A 117 0.39 9.64 -11.01
C GLU A 117 1.44 9.48 -12.13
N CYS A 118 2.67 9.09 -11.81
CA CYS A 118 3.76 9.06 -12.79
C CYS A 118 4.69 7.87 -12.56
N TYR A 119 4.94 7.08 -13.59
CA TYR A 119 5.87 5.94 -13.52
C TYR A 119 7.30 6.35 -13.16
N THR A 120 7.76 7.54 -13.52
CA THR A 120 9.08 8.04 -13.14
C THR A 120 9.27 8.20 -11.63
N CYS A 121 8.18 8.32 -10.85
CA CYS A 121 8.29 8.33 -9.39
C CYS A 121 8.93 7.06 -8.84
N TYR A 122 8.79 5.94 -9.54
CA TYR A 122 9.39 4.67 -9.14
C TYR A 122 10.93 4.66 -9.17
N HIS A 123 11.60 5.65 -9.77
CA HIS A 123 13.06 5.78 -9.72
C HIS A 123 13.58 6.22 -8.33
N TRP A 124 12.81 6.96 -7.56
CA TRP A 124 13.21 7.43 -6.22
C TRP A 124 12.42 6.77 -5.08
N LEU A 125 11.25 6.20 -5.37
CA LEU A 125 10.40 5.55 -4.39
C LEU A 125 11.08 4.39 -3.64
N PRO A 126 11.92 3.54 -4.28
CA PRO A 126 12.63 2.46 -3.59
C PRO A 126 13.51 2.92 -2.43
N ASP A 127 14.13 4.10 -2.50
CA ASP A 127 14.94 4.63 -1.41
C ASP A 127 14.05 5.02 -0.20
N VAL A 128 12.88 5.58 -0.46
CA VAL A 128 11.88 5.86 0.59
C VAL A 128 11.37 4.56 1.21
N MET A 129 11.08 3.55 0.39
CA MET A 129 10.64 2.24 0.86
C MET A 129 11.70 1.54 1.71
N LYS A 130 12.99 1.68 1.36
CA LYS A 130 14.10 1.14 2.14
C LYS A 130 14.16 1.77 3.53
N GLU A 131 14.01 3.09 3.62
CA GLU A 131 14.02 3.80 4.90
C GLU A 131 12.75 3.47 5.71
N PHE A 132 11.60 3.38 5.05
CA PHE A 132 10.36 2.97 5.68
C PHE A 132 10.45 1.56 6.28
N ARG A 133 11.00 0.60 5.52
CA ARG A 133 11.19 -0.77 6.01
C ARG A 133 12.08 -0.83 7.26
N ARG A 134 13.04 0.09 7.40
CA ARG A 134 13.89 0.19 8.58
C ARG A 134 13.11 0.67 9.81
N LYS A 135 12.13 1.58 9.62
CA LYS A 135 11.29 2.13 10.70
C LYS A 135 10.09 1.25 11.02
N CYS A 136 9.48 0.66 10.01
CA CYS A 136 8.28 -0.16 10.11
C CYS A 136 8.52 -1.55 9.50
N PRO A 137 9.36 -2.42 10.11
CA PRO A 137 9.80 -3.68 9.51
C PRO A 137 8.68 -4.70 9.30
N GLY A 138 7.58 -4.59 10.03
CA GLY A 138 6.40 -5.46 9.91
C GLY A 138 5.36 -4.98 8.89
N VAL A 139 5.59 -3.83 8.22
CA VAL A 139 4.65 -3.29 7.24
C VAL A 139 5.18 -3.49 5.83
N GLU A 140 4.42 -4.21 5.01
CA GLU A 140 4.74 -4.42 3.60
C GLU A 140 4.22 -3.24 2.76
N VAL A 141 5.07 -2.64 1.91
CA VAL A 141 4.63 -1.63 0.93
C VAL A 141 4.35 -2.31 -0.40
N LYS A 142 3.09 -2.24 -0.87
CA LYS A 142 2.65 -2.75 -2.17
C LYS A 142 2.39 -1.62 -3.16
N ILE A 143 3.13 -1.64 -4.28
CA ILE A 143 2.95 -0.69 -5.37
C ILE A 143 1.87 -1.22 -6.33
N HIS A 144 0.82 -0.44 -6.53
CA HIS A 144 -0.26 -0.69 -7.48
C HIS A 144 -0.02 0.13 -8.75
N ALA A 145 0.86 -0.37 -9.63
CA ALA A 145 1.24 0.33 -10.86
C ALA A 145 0.06 0.48 -11.84
N GLU A 146 -0.90 -0.42 -11.81
CA GLU A 146 -2.14 -0.36 -12.60
C GLU A 146 -3.04 0.83 -12.26
N ALA A 147 -2.85 1.40 -11.06
CA ALA A 147 -3.58 2.60 -10.62
C ALA A 147 -2.86 3.92 -10.94
N THR A 148 -1.69 3.89 -11.60
CA THR A 148 -0.82 5.06 -11.83
C THR A 148 -1.54 6.22 -12.51
N HIS A 149 -2.43 5.97 -13.47
CA HIS A 149 -3.16 7.04 -14.13
C HIS A 149 -4.43 7.50 -13.40
N ARG A 150 -4.90 6.74 -12.41
CA ARG A 150 -6.15 7.02 -11.68
C ARG A 150 -6.06 6.73 -10.18
N PRO A 151 -5.03 7.21 -9.47
CA PRO A 151 -4.84 6.90 -8.05
C PRO A 151 -5.98 7.42 -7.17
N ILE A 152 -6.57 8.56 -7.50
CA ILE A 152 -7.72 9.11 -6.78
C ILE A 152 -8.94 8.17 -6.85
N GLN A 153 -9.23 7.64 -8.03
CA GLN A 153 -10.33 6.68 -8.19
C GLN A 153 -10.06 5.38 -7.44
N ALA A 154 -8.83 4.88 -7.48
CA ALA A 154 -8.43 3.67 -6.76
C ALA A 154 -8.51 3.85 -5.24
N LEU A 155 -8.15 5.03 -4.70
CA LEU A 155 -8.37 5.40 -3.31
C LEU A 155 -9.86 5.34 -2.94
N LEU A 156 -10.72 5.99 -3.70
CA LEU A 156 -12.17 6.01 -3.45
C LEU A 156 -12.82 4.61 -3.53
N GLN A 157 -12.20 3.69 -4.27
CA GLN A 157 -12.61 2.28 -4.34
C GLN A 157 -11.99 1.40 -3.24
N GLY A 158 -11.20 1.97 -2.32
CA GLY A 158 -10.52 1.21 -1.27
C GLY A 158 -9.40 0.28 -1.75
N LYS A 159 -8.92 0.45 -2.99
CA LYS A 159 -7.83 -0.34 -3.56
C LYS A 159 -6.43 0.15 -3.15
N LEU A 160 -6.34 1.42 -2.73
CA LEU A 160 -5.13 2.07 -2.25
C LEU A 160 -5.36 2.66 -0.86
N ASP A 161 -4.28 2.79 -0.10
CA ASP A 161 -4.23 3.51 1.17
C ASP A 161 -3.62 4.90 0.97
N LEU A 162 -2.69 5.05 0.02
CA LEU A 162 -1.99 6.29 -0.27
C LEU A 162 -1.81 6.50 -1.78
N GLY A 163 -2.20 7.67 -2.26
CA GLY A 163 -1.89 8.19 -3.60
C GLY A 163 -0.86 9.32 -3.53
N ILE A 164 0.12 9.33 -4.45
CA ILE A 164 1.10 10.42 -4.61
C ILE A 164 0.78 11.13 -5.93
N VAL A 165 0.21 12.34 -5.82
CA VAL A 165 -0.43 13.02 -6.95
C VAL A 165 -0.01 14.47 -7.09
N THR A 166 -0.18 15.01 -8.29
CA THR A 166 -0.06 16.46 -8.59
C THR A 166 -1.42 17.13 -8.86
N SER A 167 -2.50 16.34 -8.81
CA SER A 167 -3.86 16.79 -9.08
C SER A 167 -4.30 17.89 -8.13
N VAL A 168 -4.98 18.89 -8.67
CA VAL A 168 -5.54 20.01 -7.91
C VAL A 168 -7.02 19.83 -7.55
N HIS A 169 -7.70 18.85 -8.12
CA HIS A 169 -9.11 18.58 -7.84
C HIS A 169 -9.26 17.90 -6.48
N ARG A 170 -9.91 18.63 -5.54
CA ARG A 170 -10.12 18.14 -4.19
C ARG A 170 -11.46 17.38 -4.09
N HIS A 171 -11.40 16.20 -3.47
CA HIS A 171 -12.58 15.39 -3.17
C HIS A 171 -12.89 15.45 -1.67
N LYS A 172 -14.17 15.57 -1.30
CA LYS A 172 -14.61 15.75 0.10
C LYS A 172 -14.23 14.57 1.03
N GLN A 173 -14.15 13.38 0.48
CA GLN A 173 -13.79 12.15 1.22
C GLN A 173 -12.27 11.94 1.34
N LEU A 174 -11.45 12.80 0.73
CA LEU A 174 -10.00 12.65 0.71
C LEU A 174 -9.31 13.74 1.52
N GLN A 175 -8.22 13.35 2.15
CA GLN A 175 -7.29 14.23 2.82
C GLN A 175 -6.06 14.43 1.94
N TYR A 176 -5.54 15.66 1.88
CA TYR A 176 -4.41 16.04 1.05
C TYR A 176 -3.32 16.65 1.93
N ARG A 177 -2.11 16.12 1.84
CA ARG A 177 -0.94 16.61 2.55
C ARG A 177 0.15 16.97 1.54
N ALA A 178 0.61 18.21 1.58
CA ALA A 178 1.65 18.70 0.69
C ALA A 178 2.98 17.95 0.96
N LEU A 179 3.67 17.56 -0.10
CA LEU A 179 4.96 16.87 -0.05
C LEU A 179 6.07 17.82 -0.48
N PHE A 180 6.17 18.07 -1.78
CA PHE A 180 7.20 18.90 -2.38
C PHE A 180 6.70 19.55 -3.66
N GLU A 181 7.42 20.59 -4.13
CA GLU A 181 7.23 21.19 -5.44
C GLU A 181 8.34 20.76 -6.39
N ASP A 182 8.00 20.46 -7.64
CA ASP A 182 8.94 20.25 -8.73
C ASP A 182 8.78 21.28 -9.84
N GLU A 183 9.78 21.36 -10.72
CA GLU A 183 9.73 22.17 -11.92
C GLU A 183 9.51 21.28 -13.14
N PHE A 184 8.51 21.64 -13.94
CA PHE A 184 8.26 21.07 -15.25
C PHE A 184 9.01 21.89 -16.30
N VAL A 185 9.88 21.22 -17.06
CA VAL A 185 10.75 21.87 -18.04
C VAL A 185 10.46 21.37 -19.45
N ALA A 186 10.59 22.24 -20.42
CA ALA A 186 10.63 21.84 -21.82
C ALA A 186 11.94 21.13 -22.10
N VAL A 187 11.88 19.95 -22.73
CA VAL A 187 13.04 19.14 -23.10
C VAL A 187 13.07 18.93 -24.61
N MET A 188 14.29 19.03 -25.18
CA MET A 188 14.55 18.94 -26.60
C MET A 188 15.93 18.37 -26.87
N SER A 189 16.19 17.91 -28.11
CA SER A 189 17.53 17.47 -28.52
C SER A 189 18.53 18.62 -28.43
N ALA A 190 19.82 18.31 -28.31
CA ALA A 190 20.88 19.32 -28.22
C ALA A 190 20.96 20.24 -29.46
N ASP A 191 20.58 19.75 -30.61
CA ASP A 191 20.61 20.46 -31.90
C ASP A 191 19.33 21.24 -32.21
N HIS A 192 18.34 21.22 -31.30
CA HIS A 192 17.05 21.85 -31.55
C HIS A 192 17.16 23.39 -31.61
N PRO A 193 16.50 24.07 -32.58
CA PRO A 193 16.60 25.55 -32.73
C PRO A 193 16.23 26.33 -31.46
N LEU A 194 15.30 25.83 -30.65
CA LEU A 194 14.86 26.49 -29.43
C LEU A 194 15.85 26.37 -28.26
N VAL A 195 16.97 25.67 -28.44
CA VAL A 195 18.03 25.58 -27.41
C VAL A 195 18.61 26.95 -27.06
N ALA A 196 18.67 27.88 -28.04
CA ALA A 196 19.17 29.24 -27.82
C ALA A 196 18.24 30.11 -26.92
N ARG A 197 16.98 29.70 -26.73
CA ARG A 197 16.04 30.47 -25.92
C ARG A 197 16.36 30.32 -24.43
N PRO A 198 16.29 31.40 -23.61
CA PRO A 198 16.48 31.31 -22.17
C PRO A 198 15.30 30.58 -21.46
N TYR A 199 14.12 30.62 -22.04
CA TYR A 199 12.89 29.90 -21.64
C TYR A 199 12.01 29.75 -22.88
N LEU A 200 10.99 28.83 -22.82
CA LEU A 200 9.98 28.69 -23.88
C LEU A 200 8.68 29.35 -23.43
N ALA A 201 8.18 30.28 -24.27
CA ALA A 201 6.82 30.82 -24.16
C ALA A 201 5.82 29.89 -24.84
N ALA A 202 4.51 30.10 -24.61
CA ALA A 202 3.46 29.29 -25.25
C ALA A 202 3.59 29.27 -26.79
N ALA A 203 3.90 30.42 -27.40
CA ALA A 203 4.05 30.56 -28.86
C ALA A 203 5.19 29.68 -29.44
N ASP A 204 6.23 29.38 -28.68
CA ASP A 204 7.36 28.55 -29.13
C ASP A 204 6.93 27.07 -29.35
N PHE A 205 5.76 26.66 -28.88
CA PHE A 205 5.20 25.32 -29.06
C PHE A 205 4.33 25.19 -30.31
N ALA A 206 3.94 26.30 -30.98
CA ALA A 206 2.98 26.28 -32.08
C ALA A 206 3.44 25.38 -33.25
N ASP A 207 4.71 25.50 -33.66
CA ASP A 207 5.28 24.79 -34.80
C ASP A 207 5.97 23.47 -34.41
N GLN A 208 5.72 22.97 -33.19
CA GLN A 208 6.42 21.82 -32.68
C GLN A 208 5.60 20.54 -32.73
N ASN A 209 6.30 19.40 -32.86
CA ASN A 209 5.73 18.11 -32.49
C ASN A 209 5.87 17.97 -30.96
N LEU A 210 4.76 18.10 -30.25
CA LEU A 210 4.71 17.98 -28.78
C LEU A 210 4.43 16.53 -28.38
N ILE A 211 5.35 15.91 -27.64
CA ILE A 211 5.23 14.58 -27.14
C ILE A 211 4.77 14.66 -25.68
N LEU A 212 3.57 14.14 -25.37
CA LEU A 212 2.96 14.19 -24.05
C LEU A 212 2.97 12.82 -23.38
N TYR A 213 3.10 12.83 -22.06
CA TYR A 213 2.97 11.64 -21.22
C TYR A 213 1.51 11.20 -21.02
N VAL A 214 0.59 12.16 -20.98
CA VAL A 214 -0.87 11.97 -20.82
C VAL A 214 -1.60 12.63 -21.97
N ALA A 215 -2.90 12.36 -22.11
CA ALA A 215 -3.76 13.07 -23.06
C ALA A 215 -3.70 14.60 -22.87
N SER A 216 -3.94 15.35 -23.94
CA SER A 216 -3.85 16.83 -23.92
C SER A 216 -4.73 17.44 -22.83
N GLU A 217 -5.91 16.89 -22.60
CA GLU A 217 -6.89 17.34 -21.62
C GLU A 217 -6.39 17.17 -20.17
N GLU A 218 -5.43 16.28 -19.94
CA GLU A 218 -4.86 16.02 -18.62
C GLU A 218 -3.46 16.68 -18.45
N SER A 219 -2.90 17.20 -19.55
CA SER A 219 -1.54 17.75 -19.53
C SER A 219 -1.47 19.11 -18.84
N THR A 220 -0.65 19.21 -17.80
CA THR A 220 -0.37 20.46 -17.09
C THR A 220 0.13 21.58 -18.02
N LEU A 221 0.99 21.23 -19.00
CA LEU A 221 1.48 22.19 -19.98
C LEU A 221 0.33 22.73 -20.83
N VAL A 222 -0.50 21.83 -21.38
CA VAL A 222 -1.60 22.22 -22.24
C VAL A 222 -2.62 23.07 -21.47
N GLN A 223 -3.06 22.61 -20.30
CA GLN A 223 -4.10 23.24 -19.51
C GLN A 223 -3.67 24.60 -18.92
N LYS A 224 -2.43 24.73 -18.44
CA LYS A 224 -2.00 25.94 -17.75
C LYS A 224 -1.28 26.96 -18.63
N ILE A 225 -0.73 26.52 -19.77
CA ILE A 225 0.12 27.39 -20.61
C ILE A 225 -0.44 27.53 -22.03
N LEU A 226 -0.70 26.41 -22.74
CA LEU A 226 -1.04 26.47 -24.16
C LEU A 226 -2.49 26.93 -24.38
N ASN A 227 -3.45 26.31 -23.70
CA ASN A 227 -4.88 26.66 -23.82
C ASN A 227 -5.18 28.12 -23.44
N PRO A 228 -4.68 28.65 -22.30
CA PRO A 228 -4.89 30.06 -21.94
C PRO A 228 -4.26 31.04 -22.93
N ALA A 229 -3.23 30.63 -23.67
CA ALA A 229 -2.59 31.43 -24.70
C ALA A 229 -3.19 31.24 -26.11
N GLY A 230 -4.18 30.34 -26.26
CA GLY A 230 -4.77 30.00 -27.55
C GLY A 230 -3.79 29.31 -28.51
N VAL A 231 -2.77 28.63 -28.00
CA VAL A 231 -1.73 27.97 -28.80
C VAL A 231 -2.03 26.49 -28.96
N THR A 232 -2.03 26.04 -30.22
CA THR A 232 -2.14 24.61 -30.58
C THR A 232 -0.85 24.18 -31.24
N PRO A 233 -0.14 23.13 -30.74
CA PRO A 233 1.04 22.57 -31.40
C PRO A 233 0.72 22.03 -32.80
N ALA A 234 1.71 22.07 -33.71
CA ALA A 234 1.55 21.54 -35.06
C ALA A 234 1.19 20.04 -35.05
N ARG A 235 1.72 19.30 -34.08
CA ARG A 235 1.38 17.90 -33.84
C ARG A 235 1.45 17.57 -32.35
N VAL A 236 0.57 16.66 -31.90
CA VAL A 236 0.61 16.09 -30.55
C VAL A 236 0.69 14.58 -30.66
N SER A 237 1.62 14.00 -29.91
CA SER A 237 1.77 12.54 -29.77
C SER A 237 1.70 12.17 -28.29
N THR A 238 0.91 11.15 -27.93
CA THR A 238 0.81 10.69 -26.52
C THR A 238 1.58 9.38 -26.37
N VAL A 239 2.54 9.36 -25.45
CA VAL A 239 3.39 8.21 -25.14
C VAL A 239 3.43 8.05 -23.61
N PRO A 240 2.72 7.07 -23.03
CA PRO A 240 2.57 6.95 -21.56
C PRO A 240 3.79 6.29 -20.90
N LEU A 241 4.99 6.53 -21.43
CA LEU A 241 6.25 6.02 -20.90
C LEU A 241 7.35 7.09 -21.04
N THR A 242 7.81 7.63 -19.91
CA THR A 242 8.76 8.74 -19.88
C THR A 242 10.09 8.39 -20.55
N GLU A 243 10.59 7.18 -20.37
CA GLU A 243 11.82 6.68 -20.97
C GLU A 243 11.75 6.73 -22.51
N ALA A 244 10.61 6.31 -23.07
CA ALA A 244 10.37 6.38 -24.52
C ALA A 244 10.31 7.84 -24.99
N ILE A 245 9.66 8.73 -24.26
CA ILE A 245 9.64 10.18 -24.58
C ILE A 245 11.06 10.73 -24.61
N ILE A 246 11.89 10.39 -23.61
CA ILE A 246 13.29 10.84 -23.57
C ILE A 246 14.06 10.37 -24.82
N GLU A 247 13.93 9.11 -25.22
CA GLU A 247 14.60 8.60 -26.42
C GLU A 247 14.09 9.27 -27.71
N MET A 248 12.77 9.50 -27.83
CA MET A 248 12.20 10.24 -28.96
C MET A 248 12.72 11.68 -29.02
N VAL A 249 12.80 12.36 -27.89
CA VAL A 249 13.37 13.73 -27.80
C VAL A 249 14.85 13.75 -28.21
N LYS A 250 15.65 12.79 -27.76
CA LYS A 250 17.07 12.63 -28.17
C LYS A 250 17.20 12.44 -29.67
N ALA A 251 16.29 11.68 -30.26
CA ALA A 251 16.27 11.43 -31.71
C ALA A 251 15.75 12.63 -32.53
N GLY A 252 15.41 13.76 -31.88
CA GLY A 252 14.89 14.96 -32.57
C GLY A 252 13.45 14.80 -33.11
N LEU A 253 12.69 13.81 -32.65
CA LEU A 253 11.32 13.55 -33.11
C LEU A 253 10.30 14.54 -32.59
N GLY A 254 10.68 15.41 -31.68
CA GLY A 254 9.83 16.45 -31.10
C GLY A 254 10.38 16.97 -29.77
N ILE A 255 9.57 17.81 -29.13
CA ILE A 255 9.85 18.36 -27.79
C ILE A 255 8.84 17.81 -26.78
N SER A 256 9.19 17.80 -25.52
CA SER A 256 8.28 17.38 -24.44
C SER A 256 8.38 18.30 -23.25
N ALA A 257 7.44 18.14 -22.31
CA ALA A 257 7.50 18.76 -20.99
C ALA A 257 7.59 17.66 -19.93
N LEU A 258 8.68 17.64 -19.17
CA LEU A 258 8.95 16.63 -18.17
C LEU A 258 9.42 17.26 -16.86
N ALA A 259 9.31 16.53 -15.74
CA ALA A 259 9.88 16.94 -14.48
C ALA A 259 11.41 17.04 -14.62
N ARG A 260 12.01 18.13 -14.15
CA ARG A 260 13.47 18.37 -14.24
C ARG A 260 14.27 17.22 -13.60
N TRP A 261 13.77 16.69 -12.48
CA TRP A 261 14.44 15.57 -11.79
C TRP A 261 14.44 14.28 -12.61
N ALA A 262 13.41 14.04 -13.43
CA ALA A 262 13.27 12.83 -14.25
C ALA A 262 14.28 12.79 -15.42
N VAL A 263 14.78 13.95 -15.84
CA VAL A 263 15.69 14.10 -16.99
C VAL A 263 17.09 14.61 -16.59
N LYS A 264 17.39 14.59 -15.30
CA LYS A 264 18.63 15.15 -14.76
C LYS A 264 19.88 14.51 -15.35
N GLU A 265 19.91 13.19 -15.47
CA GLU A 265 21.05 12.46 -16.02
C GLU A 265 21.29 12.83 -17.49
N GLN A 266 20.23 12.89 -18.28
CA GLN A 266 20.28 13.20 -19.71
C GLN A 266 20.72 14.65 -19.95
N ILE A 267 20.33 15.59 -19.08
CA ILE A 267 20.81 16.97 -19.09
C ILE A 267 22.31 17.00 -18.76
N THR A 268 22.72 16.31 -17.71
CA THR A 268 24.13 16.30 -17.25
C THR A 268 25.06 15.69 -18.31
N THR A 269 24.60 14.69 -19.04
CA THR A 269 25.36 14.04 -20.14
C THR A 269 25.27 14.80 -21.46
N GLY A 270 24.56 15.93 -21.52
CA GLY A 270 24.41 16.76 -22.73
C GLY A 270 23.55 16.10 -23.84
N LYS A 271 22.89 14.99 -23.58
CA LYS A 271 22.07 14.28 -24.58
C LYS A 271 20.78 15.02 -24.92
N ILE A 272 20.26 15.80 -23.96
CA ILE A 272 19.10 16.68 -24.13
C ILE A 272 19.37 18.03 -23.47
N VAL A 273 18.64 19.05 -23.92
CA VAL A 273 18.63 20.37 -23.31
C VAL A 273 17.27 20.62 -22.68
N ALA A 274 17.28 21.17 -21.47
CA ALA A 274 16.08 21.59 -20.77
C ALA A 274 16.02 23.12 -20.67
N ARG A 275 14.82 23.68 -20.88
CA ARG A 275 14.54 25.09 -20.70
C ARG A 275 13.32 25.28 -19.80
N PRO A 276 13.30 26.33 -18.95
CA PRO A 276 12.09 26.68 -18.20
C PRO A 276 10.92 26.91 -19.16
N ILE A 277 9.74 26.49 -18.77
CA ILE A 277 8.50 26.83 -19.44
C ILE A 277 8.01 28.13 -18.80
N THR A 278 7.91 29.18 -19.59
CA THR A 278 7.75 30.57 -19.21
C THR A 278 8.94 31.14 -18.41
N ARG A 279 9.04 32.48 -18.32
CA ARG A 279 10.07 33.17 -17.55
C ARG A 279 10.03 32.84 -16.05
N LYS A 280 8.86 32.50 -15.50
CA LYS A 280 8.67 32.19 -14.07
C LYS A 280 8.86 30.71 -13.76
N GLY A 281 9.00 29.85 -14.78
CA GLY A 281 8.96 28.39 -14.64
C GLY A 281 7.55 27.84 -14.47
N LEU A 282 7.33 26.59 -14.80
CA LEU A 282 6.09 25.86 -14.55
C LEU A 282 6.31 24.90 -13.38
N ARG A 283 5.74 25.24 -12.23
CA ARG A 283 5.86 24.45 -11.01
C ARG A 283 4.62 23.59 -10.76
N ARG A 284 4.84 22.43 -10.17
CA ARG A 284 3.79 21.51 -9.72
C ARG A 284 4.01 21.18 -8.25
N GLN A 285 2.92 21.04 -7.53
CA GLN A 285 2.95 20.59 -6.15
C GLN A 285 2.53 19.12 -6.08
N TRP A 286 3.39 18.30 -5.48
CA TRP A 286 3.10 16.93 -5.15
C TRP A 286 2.41 16.84 -3.80
N GLN A 287 1.45 15.95 -3.69
CA GLN A 287 0.65 15.75 -2.50
C GLN A 287 0.49 14.26 -2.23
N ALA A 288 0.54 13.89 -0.96
CA ALA A 288 0.03 12.63 -0.45
C ALA A 288 -1.48 12.76 -0.30
N VAL A 289 -2.20 11.75 -0.76
CA VAL A 289 -3.67 11.71 -0.67
C VAL A 289 -4.09 10.40 -0.03
N THR A 290 -4.92 10.49 0.99
CA THR A 290 -5.51 9.35 1.72
C THR A 290 -7.01 9.53 1.84
N ILE A 291 -7.74 8.48 2.15
CA ILE A 291 -9.15 8.60 2.55
C ILE A 291 -9.20 9.26 3.93
N LYS A 292 -10.16 10.20 4.10
CA LYS A 292 -10.48 10.73 5.43
C LYS A 292 -11.07 9.61 6.28
N GLN A 293 -10.41 9.30 7.37
CA GLN A 293 -10.87 8.33 8.36
C GLN A 293 -10.45 8.79 9.76
N ASP A 294 -11.23 8.41 10.77
CA ASP A 294 -11.00 8.85 12.15
C ASP A 294 -9.74 8.21 12.75
N MET A 295 -9.37 7.03 12.28
CA MET A 295 -8.18 6.29 12.73
C MET A 295 -7.47 5.70 11.51
N ALA A 296 -6.46 6.40 11.01
CA ALA A 296 -5.53 5.84 10.04
C ALA A 296 -4.39 5.14 10.78
N PRO A 297 -3.87 4.01 10.26
CA PRO A 297 -2.68 3.39 10.85
C PRO A 297 -1.49 4.36 10.86
N ALA A 298 -0.75 4.40 11.99
CA ALA A 298 0.35 5.35 12.19
C ALA A 298 1.46 5.20 11.13
N TYR A 299 1.65 4.01 10.59
CA TYR A 299 2.64 3.77 9.53
C TYR A 299 2.32 4.52 8.21
N VAL A 300 1.06 4.91 7.97
CA VAL A 300 0.70 5.75 6.80
C VAL A 300 1.31 7.13 6.95
N ASP A 301 1.17 7.74 8.13
CA ASP A 301 1.77 9.04 8.44
C ASP A 301 3.29 8.99 8.40
N GLU A 302 3.91 7.93 8.94
CA GLU A 302 5.36 7.73 8.87
C GLU A 302 5.87 7.68 7.42
N PHE A 303 5.14 6.98 6.53
CA PHE A 303 5.50 6.95 5.11
C PHE A 303 5.37 8.33 4.45
N ILE A 304 4.31 9.08 4.76
CA ILE A 304 4.10 10.44 4.24
C ILE A 304 5.19 11.40 4.76
N ASP A 305 5.61 11.26 6.02
CA ASP A 305 6.70 12.05 6.59
C ASP A 305 8.02 11.80 5.87
N LEU A 306 8.33 10.53 5.55
CA LEU A 306 9.50 10.18 4.74
C LEU A 306 9.44 10.80 3.33
N LEU A 307 8.27 10.81 2.69
CA LEU A 307 8.07 11.45 1.38
C LEU A 307 8.26 12.97 1.44
N SER A 308 8.04 13.60 2.59
CA SER A 308 8.16 15.04 2.80
C SER A 308 9.56 15.47 3.24
N HIS A 309 10.47 14.51 3.51
CA HIS A 309 11.76 14.80 4.13
C HIS A 309 12.77 15.34 3.11
N PRO A 310 13.50 16.43 3.44
CA PRO A 310 14.52 17.04 2.55
C PRO A 310 15.67 16.12 2.12
N ALA A 311 15.94 15.05 2.89
CA ALA A 311 16.95 14.02 2.57
C ALA A 311 16.49 13.00 1.50
N MET A 312 15.27 13.14 0.97
CA MET A 312 14.82 12.35 -0.18
C MET A 312 15.82 12.44 -1.34
N PRO A 313 15.99 11.38 -2.16
CA PRO A 313 16.91 11.39 -3.33
C PRO A 313 16.68 12.53 -4.31
N LEU A 314 15.47 13.10 -4.32
CA LEU A 314 15.13 14.32 -5.07
C LEU A 314 15.75 15.61 -4.48
N GLY A 315 16.24 15.56 -3.23
CA GLY A 315 16.55 16.73 -2.39
C GLY A 315 17.90 17.39 -2.65
N LYS A 316 18.54 17.22 -3.83
CA LYS A 316 19.67 18.12 -4.14
C LYS A 316 19.17 19.55 -4.34
N PRO A 317 19.84 20.58 -3.76
CA PRO A 317 19.41 21.98 -3.84
C PRO A 317 19.10 22.40 -5.28
N GLY A 318 17.93 22.98 -5.51
CA GLY A 318 17.51 23.52 -6.81
C GLY A 318 16.66 22.59 -7.70
N ILE A 319 16.42 21.32 -7.32
CA ILE A 319 15.61 20.37 -8.11
C ILE A 319 14.18 20.29 -7.61
N VAL A 320 14.01 20.25 -6.29
CA VAL A 320 12.72 20.13 -5.60
C VAL A 320 12.70 21.06 -4.38
N ARG A 321 11.57 21.67 -4.10
CA ARG A 321 11.36 22.47 -2.88
C ARG A 321 10.39 21.70 -1.97
N PHE A 322 10.86 21.32 -0.79
CA PHE A 322 9.99 20.73 0.23
C PHE A 322 9.11 21.81 0.87
N VAL A 323 7.84 21.47 1.07
CA VAL A 323 6.89 22.34 1.74
C VAL A 323 7.01 22.09 3.24
N SER A 324 7.41 23.12 4.00
CA SER A 324 7.45 23.04 5.45
C SER A 324 6.01 22.93 5.97
N ASN A 325 5.61 21.75 6.38
CA ASN A 325 4.37 21.55 7.15
C ASN A 325 4.66 22.05 8.58
N LYS A 326 4.39 23.33 8.87
CA LYS A 326 4.20 23.73 10.25
C LYS A 326 2.97 22.99 10.79
N ARG A 327 3.18 22.12 11.77
CA ARG A 327 2.13 21.52 12.60
C ARG A 327 1.36 22.60 13.34
#